data_c83b727f1c9ec0f20a67a61e1ccf307a
#
_entry.id   c83b727f1c9ec0f20a67a61e1ccf307a
#
_cell.length_a   1.000
_cell.length_b   1.000
_cell.length_c   1.000
_cell.angle_alpha   90.00
_cell.angle_beta   90.00
_cell.angle_gamma   90.00
#
_symmetry.space_group_name_H-M   'P 1'
#
loop_
_entity.id
_entity.type
_entity.pdbx_description
1 polymer ?
#
loop_
_entity_poly.entity_id
_entity_poly.type
_entity_poly.pdbx_seq_one_letter_code
_entity_poly.pdbx_strand_id
1 'polypeptide(L)'
;MGLREFFAPPLPTMVDARLNPTKRASLAVIAIVAWFALLLQLLLMVQQAAPGASLHALIHYFSFFTILTNLLVAIGATFPLLAPQSIAGQFFLRPSTQSAIAVYIAIVGITYIWLLRHLWNPQGQQKIADVLLHDVVPVLYVAFWIFLVPKFTLRWSDAVHWLAFPLVYMAYTLARGFVSHWYPYYFIDVDTIGLSRALLHASQLLFAFFGLGLLFIAIDRWTTRSSPIPASVA
;
A
#
# COMPACT_ATOMS: atom_id res chain seq x y z
N MET A 1 -41.94 42.63 5.82
CA MET A 1 -41.90 41.23 5.37
C MET A 1 -40.44 40.91 5.09
N GLY A 2 -39.74 40.40 6.12
CA GLY A 2 -38.28 40.29 6.11
C GLY A 2 -37.82 39.07 5.35
N LEU A 3 -36.91 39.28 4.44
CA LEU A 3 -36.11 38.28 3.77
C LEU A 3 -35.19 37.62 4.84
N ARG A 4 -35.61 36.50 5.43
CA ARG A 4 -34.69 35.59 6.12
C ARG A 4 -34.05 34.76 5.03
N GLU A 5 -32.87 35.20 4.63
CA GLU A 5 -31.97 34.47 3.80
C GLU A 5 -31.75 33.07 4.36
N PHE A 6 -31.93 32.11 3.48
CA PHE A 6 -31.53 30.74 3.65
C PHE A 6 -29.99 30.67 3.83
N PHE A 7 -29.50 30.86 5.04
CA PHE A 7 -28.19 30.37 5.39
C PHE A 7 -28.29 28.85 5.60
N ALA A 8 -28.08 28.13 4.51
CA ALA A 8 -27.66 26.73 4.67
C ALA A 8 -26.43 26.73 5.59
N PRO A 9 -26.39 25.90 6.64
CA PRO A 9 -25.19 25.80 7.45
C PRO A 9 -24.03 25.49 6.48
N PRO A 10 -22.87 26.16 6.63
CA PRO A 10 -21.73 25.86 5.81
C PRO A 10 -21.49 24.36 5.90
N LEU A 11 -21.38 23.71 4.72
CA LEU A 11 -20.97 22.30 4.64
C LEU A 11 -19.77 22.17 5.58
N PRO A 12 -19.72 21.16 6.48
CA PRO A 12 -18.59 21.00 7.36
C PRO A 12 -17.36 20.97 6.48
N THR A 13 -16.56 22.00 6.57
CA THR A 13 -15.29 22.09 5.88
C THR A 13 -14.51 20.88 6.32
N MET A 14 -14.13 20.00 5.39
CA MET A 14 -13.32 18.80 5.64
C MET A 14 -11.91 19.14 6.19
N VAL A 15 -11.72 20.35 6.65
CA VAL A 15 -10.48 21.03 7.00
C VAL A 15 -10.08 20.85 8.47
N ASP A 16 -10.96 20.36 9.34
CA ASP A 16 -10.65 20.23 10.78
C ASP A 16 -10.32 18.80 11.25
N ALA A 17 -10.05 17.88 10.34
CA ALA A 17 -9.35 16.65 10.72
C ALA A 17 -7.86 16.95 10.94
N ARG A 18 -7.52 17.81 11.92
CA ARG A 18 -6.17 17.86 12.47
C ARG A 18 -5.84 16.43 12.84
N LEU A 19 -4.77 15.89 12.19
CA LEU A 19 -4.26 14.57 12.56
C LEU A 19 -4.09 14.56 14.08
N ASN A 20 -4.82 13.72 14.80
CA ASN A 20 -4.59 13.59 16.22
C ASN A 20 -3.12 13.22 16.47
N PRO A 21 -2.55 13.55 17.63
CA PRO A 21 -1.13 13.32 17.91
C PRO A 21 -0.69 11.88 17.66
N THR A 22 -1.52 10.91 18.01
CA THR A 22 -1.25 9.48 17.81
C THR A 22 -1.17 9.11 16.32
N LYS A 23 -2.12 9.57 15.51
CA LYS A 23 -2.11 9.32 14.06
C LYS A 23 -0.91 9.98 13.40
N ARG A 24 -0.56 11.20 13.83
CA ARG A 24 0.61 11.94 13.35
C ARG A 24 1.92 11.21 13.71
N ALA A 25 2.08 10.76 14.94
CA ALA A 25 3.25 10.00 15.39
C ALA A 25 3.38 8.68 14.61
N SER A 26 2.28 7.94 14.44
CA SER A 26 2.28 6.67 13.68
C SER A 26 2.68 6.88 12.23
N LEU A 27 2.13 7.89 11.54
CA LEU A 27 2.52 8.22 10.17
C LEU A 27 4.00 8.62 10.08
N ALA A 28 4.53 9.36 11.07
CA ALA A 28 5.94 9.72 11.10
C ALA A 28 6.86 8.49 11.23
N VAL A 29 6.54 7.57 12.14
CA VAL A 29 7.28 6.31 12.30
C VAL A 29 7.23 5.50 11.01
N ILE A 30 6.05 5.32 10.41
CA ILE A 30 5.88 4.58 9.15
C ILE A 30 6.69 5.23 8.03
N ALA A 31 6.63 6.56 7.88
CA ALA A 31 7.40 7.27 6.85
C ALA A 31 8.91 7.05 7.02
N ILE A 32 9.43 7.24 8.24
CA ILE A 32 10.87 7.06 8.53
C ILE A 32 11.31 5.64 8.22
N VAL A 33 10.59 4.62 8.69
CA VAL A 33 10.94 3.21 8.49
C VAL A 33 10.87 2.83 7.01
N ALA A 34 9.80 3.25 6.31
CA ALA A 34 9.62 2.92 4.90
C ALA A 34 10.67 3.60 4.01
N TRP A 35 10.96 4.89 4.22
CA TRP A 35 12.03 5.58 3.49
C TRP A 35 13.40 4.98 3.78
N PHE A 36 13.71 4.67 5.04
CA PHE A 36 14.97 4.01 5.40
C PHE A 36 15.13 2.66 4.69
N ALA A 37 14.09 1.82 4.71
CA ALA A 37 14.10 0.52 4.04
C ALA A 37 14.30 0.65 2.53
N LEU A 38 13.59 1.57 1.87
CA LEU A 38 13.69 1.84 0.44
C LEU A 38 15.09 2.35 0.06
N LEU A 39 15.63 3.31 0.80
CA LEU A 39 16.94 3.88 0.53
C LEU A 39 18.06 2.85 0.78
N LEU A 40 17.96 2.07 1.85
CA LEU A 40 18.91 0.99 2.12
C LEU A 40 18.90 -0.04 0.99
N GLN A 41 17.72 -0.50 0.55
CA GLN A 41 17.60 -1.47 -0.55
C GLN A 41 18.15 -0.90 -1.86
N LEU A 42 17.86 0.36 -2.17
CA LEU A 42 18.39 1.03 -3.35
C LEU A 42 19.91 1.10 -3.32
N LEU A 43 20.47 1.52 -2.18
CA LEU A 43 21.93 1.61 -1.99
C LEU A 43 22.60 0.26 -2.23
N LEU A 44 22.06 -0.81 -1.61
CA LEU A 44 22.57 -2.17 -1.76
C LEU A 44 22.52 -2.65 -3.22
N MET A 45 21.42 -2.40 -3.92
CA MET A 45 21.30 -2.78 -5.34
C MET A 45 22.30 -2.02 -6.24
N VAL A 46 22.50 -0.73 -5.98
CA VAL A 46 23.45 0.07 -6.76
C VAL A 46 24.90 -0.34 -6.46
N GLN A 47 25.23 -0.64 -5.21
CA GLN A 47 26.57 -1.14 -4.81
C GLN A 47 26.92 -2.51 -5.41
N GLN A 48 25.92 -3.36 -5.62
CA GLN A 48 26.11 -4.70 -6.21
C GLN A 48 26.10 -4.67 -7.74
N ALA A 49 25.72 -3.55 -8.35
CA ALA A 49 25.69 -3.41 -9.81
C ALA A 49 27.11 -3.34 -10.38
N ALA A 50 27.30 -3.91 -11.57
CA ALA A 50 28.56 -3.79 -12.29
C ALA A 50 28.88 -2.30 -12.60
N PRO A 51 30.16 -1.94 -12.74
CA PRO A 51 30.54 -0.60 -13.12
C PRO A 51 29.78 -0.11 -14.38
N GLY A 52 29.15 1.04 -14.28
CA GLY A 52 28.34 1.61 -15.37
C GLY A 52 26.89 1.09 -15.46
N ALA A 53 26.47 0.09 -14.66
CA ALA A 53 25.15 -0.52 -14.69
C ALA A 53 24.14 0.09 -13.68
N SER A 54 24.44 1.26 -13.10
CA SER A 54 23.56 1.90 -12.10
C SER A 54 22.15 2.18 -12.61
N LEU A 55 22.01 2.59 -13.88
CA LEU A 55 20.69 2.80 -14.50
C LEU A 55 19.90 1.49 -14.59
N HIS A 56 20.56 0.39 -14.94
CA HIS A 56 19.94 -0.92 -14.98
C HIS A 56 19.47 -1.38 -13.60
N ALA A 57 20.30 -1.20 -12.57
CA ALA A 57 19.92 -1.45 -11.17
C ALA A 57 18.70 -0.63 -10.74
N LEU A 58 18.63 0.64 -11.14
CA LEU A 58 17.49 1.51 -10.85
C LEU A 58 16.20 1.03 -11.54
N ILE A 59 16.28 0.62 -12.80
CA ILE A 59 15.16 0.05 -13.55
C ILE A 59 14.68 -1.24 -12.88
N HIS A 60 15.60 -2.13 -12.48
CA HIS A 60 15.26 -3.35 -11.75
C HIS A 60 14.62 -3.03 -10.39
N TYR A 61 15.16 -2.08 -9.64
CA TYR A 61 14.60 -1.63 -8.36
C TYR A 61 13.11 -1.26 -8.49
N PHE A 62 12.76 -0.39 -9.43
CA PHE A 62 11.35 0.00 -9.65
C PHE A 62 10.50 -1.05 -10.35
N SER A 63 11.06 -2.20 -10.70
CA SER A 63 10.29 -3.31 -11.28
C SER A 63 9.66 -4.23 -10.24
N PHE A 64 10.06 -4.14 -8.96
CA PHE A 64 9.48 -4.95 -7.90
C PHE A 64 8.20 -4.32 -7.34
N PHE A 65 7.12 -5.11 -7.26
CA PHE A 65 5.86 -4.69 -6.62
C PHE A 65 6.08 -4.27 -5.17
N THR A 66 6.94 -4.97 -4.45
CA THR A 66 7.34 -4.63 -3.07
C THR A 66 7.86 -3.19 -2.98
N ILE A 67 8.74 -2.79 -3.87
CA ILE A 67 9.32 -1.44 -3.88
C ILE A 67 8.25 -0.39 -4.17
N LEU A 68 7.43 -0.61 -5.21
CA LEU A 68 6.38 0.34 -5.57
C LEU A 68 5.33 0.48 -4.46
N THR A 69 4.99 -0.61 -3.78
CA THR A 69 4.03 -0.58 -2.68
C THR A 69 4.61 0.07 -1.44
N ASN A 70 5.87 -0.23 -1.06
CA ASN A 70 6.55 0.47 0.04
C ASN A 70 6.73 1.96 -0.27
N LEU A 71 6.94 2.34 -1.53
CA LEU A 71 6.97 3.74 -1.96
C LEU A 71 5.60 4.42 -1.78
N LEU A 72 4.49 3.74 -2.11
CA LEU A 72 3.15 4.23 -1.82
C LEU A 72 2.93 4.41 -0.31
N VAL A 73 3.41 3.49 0.52
CA VAL A 73 3.37 3.62 2.00
C VAL A 73 4.16 4.84 2.44
N ALA A 74 5.41 5.00 1.99
CA ALA A 74 6.29 6.10 2.37
C ALA A 74 5.70 7.46 1.97
N ILE A 75 5.27 7.60 0.72
CA ILE A 75 4.63 8.81 0.19
C ILE A 75 3.31 9.08 0.90
N GLY A 76 2.47 8.04 1.05
CA GLY A 76 1.16 8.11 1.69
C GLY A 76 1.22 8.46 3.17
N ALA A 77 2.32 8.16 3.84
CA ALA A 77 2.57 8.62 5.21
C ALA A 77 3.16 10.03 5.27
N THR A 78 3.98 10.42 4.29
CA THR A 78 4.71 11.70 4.28
C THR A 78 3.81 12.89 3.92
N PHE A 79 3.00 12.78 2.85
CA PHE A 79 2.17 13.92 2.40
C PHE A 79 1.17 14.40 3.44
N PRO A 80 0.45 13.53 4.20
CA PRO A 80 -0.41 13.97 5.30
C PRO A 80 0.33 14.74 6.40
N LEU A 81 1.61 14.46 6.60
CA LEU A 81 2.42 15.10 7.64
C LEU A 81 2.94 16.49 7.23
N LEU A 82 3.44 16.58 6.00
CA LEU A 82 4.17 17.76 5.52
C LEU A 82 3.26 18.75 4.78
N ALA A 83 2.26 18.24 4.05
CA ALA A 83 1.38 19.05 3.21
C ALA A 83 -0.08 18.55 3.28
N PRO A 84 -0.72 18.51 4.47
CA PRO A 84 -2.05 17.93 4.66
C PRO A 84 -3.15 18.63 3.83
N GLN A 85 -2.96 19.90 3.49
CA GLN A 85 -3.91 20.71 2.70
C GLN A 85 -3.69 20.59 1.17
N SER A 86 -2.59 19.97 0.74
CA SER A 86 -2.34 19.73 -0.69
C SER A 86 -3.29 18.68 -1.24
N ILE A 87 -3.47 18.66 -2.57
CA ILE A 87 -4.25 17.63 -3.27
C ILE A 87 -3.75 16.23 -2.91
N ALA A 88 -2.42 16.03 -2.88
CA ALA A 88 -1.82 14.76 -2.51
C ALA A 88 -2.05 14.44 -1.02
N GLY A 89 -1.88 15.40 -0.11
CA GLY A 89 -2.15 15.20 1.32
C GLY A 89 -3.59 14.76 1.57
N GLN A 90 -4.55 15.45 0.97
CA GLN A 90 -5.97 15.10 1.08
C GLN A 90 -6.29 13.74 0.43
N PHE A 91 -5.68 13.41 -0.71
CA PHE A 91 -5.84 12.10 -1.35
C PHE A 91 -5.37 10.97 -0.45
N PHE A 92 -4.19 11.09 0.16
CA PHE A 92 -3.64 10.07 1.06
C PHE A 92 -4.31 10.05 2.45
N LEU A 93 -5.08 11.07 2.80
CA LEU A 93 -5.92 11.06 4.01
C LEU A 93 -7.27 10.36 3.81
N ARG A 94 -7.70 10.10 2.58
CA ARG A 94 -8.97 9.40 2.32
C ARG A 94 -8.93 7.98 2.90
N PRO A 95 -9.94 7.56 3.69
CA PRO A 95 -9.98 6.20 4.24
C PRO A 95 -9.88 5.11 3.17
N SER A 96 -10.52 5.29 2.00
CA SER A 96 -10.43 4.33 0.89
C SER A 96 -8.99 4.22 0.35
N THR A 97 -8.25 5.33 0.20
CA THR A 97 -6.84 5.30 -0.23
C THR A 97 -5.96 4.60 0.80
N GLN A 98 -6.13 4.92 2.09
CA GLN A 98 -5.38 4.28 3.18
C GLN A 98 -5.66 2.79 3.24
N SER A 99 -6.90 2.38 3.00
CA SER A 99 -7.30 0.97 2.96
C SER A 99 -6.73 0.23 1.75
N ALA A 100 -6.73 0.86 0.57
CA ALA A 100 -6.09 0.31 -0.63
C ALA A 100 -4.60 0.01 -0.38
N ILE A 101 -3.86 0.99 0.15
CA ILE A 101 -2.44 0.81 0.49
C ILE A 101 -2.25 -0.31 1.53
N ALA A 102 -3.15 -0.40 2.53
CA ALA A 102 -3.10 -1.47 3.52
C ALA A 102 -3.30 -2.86 2.91
N VAL A 103 -4.21 -3.01 1.95
CA VAL A 103 -4.40 -4.25 1.18
C VAL A 103 -3.14 -4.57 0.37
N TYR A 104 -2.57 -3.60 -0.33
CA TYR A 104 -1.38 -3.82 -1.16
C TYR A 104 -0.17 -4.27 -0.33
N ILE A 105 0.10 -3.57 0.77
CA ILE A 105 1.25 -3.89 1.61
C ILE A 105 1.04 -5.20 2.40
N ALA A 106 -0.19 -5.54 2.76
CA ALA A 106 -0.52 -6.84 3.36
C ALA A 106 -0.25 -7.99 2.37
N ILE A 107 -0.62 -7.83 1.10
CA ILE A 107 -0.30 -8.81 0.04
C ILE A 107 1.23 -8.95 -0.11
N VAL A 108 2.01 -7.87 -0.04
CA VAL A 108 3.47 -7.95 -0.06
C VAL A 108 3.98 -8.86 1.06
N GLY A 109 3.57 -8.63 2.32
CA GLY A 109 3.99 -9.44 3.45
C GLY A 109 3.55 -10.90 3.33
N ILE A 110 2.29 -11.16 2.98
CA ILE A 110 1.72 -12.51 2.82
C ILE A 110 2.46 -13.28 1.71
N THR A 111 2.60 -12.67 0.54
CA THR A 111 3.28 -13.28 -0.61
C THR A 111 4.75 -13.57 -0.28
N TYR A 112 5.42 -12.65 0.41
CA TYR A 112 6.79 -12.87 0.84
C TYR A 112 6.91 -14.08 1.77
N ILE A 113 6.11 -14.16 2.82
CA ILE A 113 6.15 -15.25 3.80
C ILE A 113 5.87 -16.61 3.14
N TRP A 114 4.89 -16.68 2.25
CA TRP A 114 4.44 -17.97 1.70
C TRP A 114 5.19 -18.41 0.45
N LEU A 115 5.60 -17.47 -0.42
CA LEU A 115 6.17 -17.80 -1.72
C LEU A 115 7.65 -17.47 -1.86
N LEU A 116 8.18 -16.46 -1.15
CA LEU A 116 9.49 -15.92 -1.45
C LEU A 116 10.53 -16.17 -0.35
N ARG A 117 10.13 -16.17 0.93
CA ARG A 117 11.06 -16.23 2.08
C ARG A 117 12.00 -17.44 2.06
N HIS A 118 11.54 -18.58 1.56
CA HIS A 118 12.35 -19.82 1.52
C HIS A 118 13.27 -19.91 0.30
N LEU A 119 13.18 -18.97 -0.66
CA LEU A 119 13.97 -18.99 -1.89
C LEU A 119 15.37 -18.41 -1.71
N TRP A 120 15.57 -17.62 -0.67
CA TRP A 120 16.86 -16.98 -0.44
C TRP A 120 17.08 -16.71 1.06
N ASN A 121 18.37 -16.54 1.44
CA ASN A 121 18.76 -16.31 2.84
C ASN A 121 19.66 -15.07 2.92
N PRO A 122 19.08 -13.86 2.92
CA PRO A 122 19.83 -12.60 2.97
C PRO A 122 20.61 -12.47 4.29
N GLN A 123 21.82 -11.90 4.23
CA GLN A 123 22.69 -11.69 5.37
C GLN A 123 23.06 -10.21 5.52
N GLY A 124 23.49 -9.79 6.72
CA GLY A 124 23.96 -8.44 6.98
C GLY A 124 22.91 -7.37 6.67
N GLN A 125 23.31 -6.32 5.98
CA GLN A 125 22.44 -5.19 5.63
C GLN A 125 21.29 -5.60 4.70
N GLN A 126 21.50 -6.58 3.82
CA GLN A 126 20.44 -7.08 2.94
C GLN A 126 19.31 -7.74 3.74
N LYS A 127 19.62 -8.44 4.84
CA LYS A 127 18.61 -8.98 5.76
C LYS A 127 17.82 -7.89 6.45
N ILE A 128 18.47 -6.77 6.82
CA ILE A 128 17.79 -5.62 7.43
C ILE A 128 16.77 -5.03 6.44
N ALA A 129 17.21 -4.75 5.21
CA ALA A 129 16.32 -4.22 4.17
C ALA A 129 15.14 -5.17 3.88
N ASP A 130 15.42 -6.47 3.79
CA ASP A 130 14.44 -7.50 3.53
C ASP A 130 13.35 -7.57 4.62
N VAL A 131 13.75 -7.65 5.89
CA VAL A 131 12.81 -7.66 7.03
C VAL A 131 12.02 -6.38 7.12
N LEU A 132 12.63 -5.21 6.87
CA LEU A 132 11.91 -3.95 6.90
C LEU A 132 10.85 -3.88 5.81
N LEU A 133 11.17 -4.24 4.58
CA LEU A 133 10.27 -4.14 3.43
C LEU A 133 9.12 -5.17 3.46
N HIS A 134 9.36 -6.37 4.00
CA HIS A 134 8.42 -7.48 3.91
C HIS A 134 7.73 -7.84 5.23
N ASP A 135 8.27 -7.46 6.38
CA ASP A 135 7.68 -7.78 7.68
C ASP A 135 7.28 -6.49 8.44
N VAL A 136 8.24 -5.57 8.67
CA VAL A 136 8.03 -4.43 9.58
C VAL A 136 7.07 -3.41 8.98
N VAL A 137 7.30 -2.92 7.76
CA VAL A 137 6.43 -1.93 7.12
C VAL A 137 5.02 -2.48 6.90
N PRO A 138 4.81 -3.71 6.38
CA PRO A 138 3.48 -4.31 6.31
C PRO A 138 2.75 -4.35 7.64
N VAL A 139 3.40 -4.83 8.70
CA VAL A 139 2.79 -4.93 10.03
C VAL A 139 2.44 -3.54 10.59
N LEU A 140 3.36 -2.58 10.50
CA LEU A 140 3.12 -1.21 10.98
C LEU A 140 1.95 -0.54 10.24
N TYR A 141 1.87 -0.70 8.91
CA TYR A 141 0.82 -0.04 8.15
C TYR A 141 -0.55 -0.71 8.32
N VAL A 142 -0.60 -2.03 8.42
CA VAL A 142 -1.85 -2.75 8.71
C VAL A 142 -2.33 -2.41 10.13
N ALA A 143 -1.44 -2.35 11.13
CA ALA A 143 -1.78 -1.91 12.48
C ALA A 143 -2.29 -0.47 12.48
N PHE A 144 -1.63 0.45 11.77
CA PHE A 144 -2.10 1.82 11.57
C PHE A 144 -3.52 1.83 10.98
N TRP A 145 -3.78 1.01 9.96
CA TRP A 145 -5.10 0.91 9.36
C TRP A 145 -6.16 0.40 10.35
N ILE A 146 -5.84 -0.64 11.12
CA ILE A 146 -6.77 -1.23 12.10
C ILE A 146 -7.18 -0.19 13.14
N PHE A 147 -6.23 0.52 13.72
CA PHE A 147 -6.45 1.33 14.92
C PHE A 147 -6.69 2.83 14.65
N LEU A 148 -6.24 3.36 13.51
CA LEU A 148 -6.20 4.82 13.31
C LEU A 148 -6.88 5.31 12.03
N VAL A 149 -7.28 4.42 11.12
CA VAL A 149 -8.08 4.80 9.95
C VAL A 149 -9.56 4.73 10.33
N PRO A 150 -10.36 5.80 10.05
CA PRO A 150 -11.80 5.79 10.31
C PRO A 150 -12.47 4.59 9.68
N LYS A 151 -13.39 3.97 10.41
CA LYS A 151 -14.15 2.80 9.97
C LYS A 151 -15.55 3.20 9.49
N PHE A 152 -16.27 2.26 8.85
CA PHE A 152 -17.59 2.44 8.26
C PHE A 152 -17.62 3.47 7.13
N THR A 153 -16.52 3.61 6.42
CA THR A 153 -16.35 4.59 5.36
C THR A 153 -16.26 3.94 3.97
N LEU A 154 -16.02 2.64 3.92
CA LEU A 154 -15.75 1.91 2.69
C LEU A 154 -17.02 1.40 2.00
N ARG A 155 -16.98 1.35 0.67
CA ARG A 155 -18.01 0.76 -0.19
C ARG A 155 -17.50 -0.55 -0.77
N TRP A 156 -18.42 -1.50 -1.06
CA TRP A 156 -18.04 -2.76 -1.69
C TRP A 156 -17.36 -2.56 -3.07
N SER A 157 -17.73 -1.50 -3.79
CA SER A 157 -17.10 -1.11 -5.05
C SER A 157 -15.64 -0.69 -4.90
N ASP A 158 -15.19 -0.29 -3.70
CA ASP A 158 -13.79 0.10 -3.48
C ASP A 158 -12.85 -1.08 -3.78
N ALA A 159 -13.24 -2.32 -3.46
CA ALA A 159 -12.45 -3.50 -3.77
C ALA A 159 -12.14 -3.64 -5.26
N VAL A 160 -13.06 -3.24 -6.13
CA VAL A 160 -12.84 -3.25 -7.59
C VAL A 160 -11.89 -2.13 -8.01
N HIS A 161 -12.08 -0.91 -7.47
CA HIS A 161 -11.20 0.23 -7.78
C HIS A 161 -9.75 -0.02 -7.32
N TRP A 162 -9.56 -0.73 -6.22
CA TRP A 162 -8.23 -1.08 -5.70
C TRP A 162 -7.49 -2.08 -6.59
N LEU A 163 -8.15 -2.78 -7.50
CA LEU A 163 -7.48 -3.64 -8.49
C LEU A 163 -6.72 -2.83 -9.55
N ALA A 164 -6.98 -1.54 -9.70
CA ALA A 164 -6.32 -0.72 -10.72
C ALA A 164 -4.79 -0.75 -10.61
N PHE A 165 -4.25 -0.59 -9.40
CA PHE A 165 -2.80 -0.60 -9.17
C PHE A 165 -2.14 -1.95 -9.49
N PRO A 166 -2.58 -3.10 -8.94
CA PRO A 166 -2.00 -4.39 -9.30
C PRO A 166 -2.23 -4.77 -10.77
N LEU A 167 -3.34 -4.37 -11.40
CA LEU A 167 -3.57 -4.58 -12.83
C LEU A 167 -2.57 -3.81 -13.71
N VAL A 168 -2.38 -2.52 -13.44
CA VAL A 168 -1.39 -1.70 -14.15
C VAL A 168 0.02 -2.25 -13.94
N TYR A 169 0.35 -2.63 -12.70
CA TYR A 169 1.63 -3.27 -12.42
C TYR A 169 1.83 -4.57 -13.21
N MET A 170 0.83 -5.44 -13.24
CA MET A 170 0.91 -6.71 -13.96
C MET A 170 1.08 -6.49 -15.46
N ALA A 171 0.29 -5.58 -16.06
CA ALA A 171 0.41 -5.22 -17.47
C ALA A 171 1.81 -4.67 -17.79
N TYR A 172 2.33 -3.76 -16.95
CA TYR A 172 3.69 -3.23 -17.08
C TYR A 172 4.75 -4.34 -17.00
N THR A 173 4.64 -5.22 -15.99
CA THR A 173 5.63 -6.28 -15.74
C THR A 173 5.68 -7.30 -16.88
N LEU A 174 4.52 -7.72 -17.39
CA LEU A 174 4.45 -8.63 -18.52
C LEU A 174 4.98 -7.96 -19.81
N ALA A 175 4.52 -6.75 -20.12
CA ALA A 175 4.98 -6.02 -21.31
C ALA A 175 6.51 -5.80 -21.28
N ARG A 176 7.05 -5.39 -20.14
CA ARG A 176 8.49 -5.22 -19.95
C ARG A 176 9.23 -6.56 -20.07
N GLY A 177 8.72 -7.61 -19.43
CA GLY A 177 9.31 -8.94 -19.47
C GLY A 177 9.42 -9.49 -20.89
N PHE A 178 8.41 -9.31 -21.72
CA PHE A 178 8.46 -9.68 -23.14
C PHE A 178 9.58 -9.00 -23.92
N VAL A 179 9.95 -7.76 -23.54
CA VAL A 179 11.00 -7.00 -24.23
C VAL A 179 12.38 -7.28 -23.65
N SER A 180 12.48 -7.40 -22.32
CA SER A 180 13.76 -7.50 -21.60
C SER A 180 14.20 -8.92 -21.29
N HIS A 181 13.33 -9.91 -21.46
CA HIS A 181 13.52 -11.31 -21.04
C HIS A 181 13.90 -11.43 -19.57
N TRP A 182 13.37 -10.50 -18.74
CA TRP A 182 13.59 -10.49 -17.30
C TRP A 182 12.30 -10.15 -16.55
N TYR A 183 11.94 -10.97 -15.58
CA TYR A 183 10.76 -10.82 -14.73
C TYR A 183 11.18 -10.75 -13.25
N PRO A 184 10.53 -9.90 -12.43
CA PRO A 184 10.91 -9.72 -11.03
C PRO A 184 10.56 -10.92 -10.14
N TYR A 185 9.67 -11.80 -10.59
CA TYR A 185 9.19 -12.95 -9.83
C TYR A 185 9.08 -14.19 -10.72
N TYR A 186 9.54 -15.35 -10.22
CA TYR A 186 9.53 -16.64 -10.94
C TYR A 186 8.13 -17.09 -11.35
N PHE A 187 7.09 -16.75 -10.56
CA PHE A 187 5.72 -17.18 -10.82
C PHE A 187 5.00 -16.37 -11.92
N ILE A 188 5.64 -15.33 -12.46
CA ILE A 188 5.17 -14.57 -13.62
C ILE A 188 6.21 -14.52 -14.74
N ASP A 189 7.27 -15.32 -14.63
CA ASP A 189 8.33 -15.42 -15.63
C ASP A 189 7.85 -16.25 -16.83
N VAL A 190 7.36 -15.54 -17.87
CA VAL A 190 6.79 -16.16 -19.08
C VAL A 190 7.82 -17.02 -19.81
N ASP A 191 9.09 -16.62 -19.81
CA ASP A 191 10.15 -17.36 -20.50
C ASP A 191 10.43 -18.72 -19.84
N THR A 192 10.26 -18.81 -18.52
CA THR A 192 10.49 -20.03 -17.75
C THR A 192 9.25 -20.91 -17.64
N ILE A 193 8.06 -20.33 -17.36
CA ILE A 193 6.85 -21.14 -17.08
C ILE A 193 5.81 -21.14 -18.18
N GLY A 194 6.00 -20.32 -19.22
CA GLY A 194 5.06 -20.12 -20.31
C GLY A 194 3.91 -19.15 -19.99
N LEU A 195 3.36 -18.51 -21.02
CA LEU A 195 2.35 -17.45 -20.90
C LEU A 195 1.09 -17.93 -20.16
N SER A 196 0.59 -19.12 -20.46
CA SER A 196 -0.65 -19.63 -19.85
C SER A 196 -0.53 -19.77 -18.33
N ARG A 197 0.59 -20.28 -17.83
CA ARG A 197 0.84 -20.40 -16.38
C ARG A 197 1.06 -19.04 -15.72
N ALA A 198 1.82 -18.15 -16.37
CA ALA A 198 2.02 -16.80 -15.88
C ALA A 198 0.69 -16.04 -15.76
N LEU A 199 -0.21 -16.13 -16.74
CA LEU A 199 -1.55 -15.55 -16.68
C LEU A 199 -2.43 -16.20 -15.60
N LEU A 200 -2.33 -17.50 -15.39
CA LEU A 200 -3.04 -18.18 -14.29
C LEU A 200 -2.58 -17.63 -12.92
N HIS A 201 -1.27 -17.54 -12.68
CA HIS A 201 -0.73 -17.00 -11.43
C HIS A 201 -1.09 -15.52 -11.26
N ALA A 202 -1.02 -14.73 -12.33
CA ALA A 202 -1.47 -13.33 -12.32
C ALA A 202 -2.94 -13.20 -11.91
N SER A 203 -3.81 -14.06 -12.46
CA SER A 203 -5.23 -14.10 -12.11
C SER A 203 -5.45 -14.48 -10.64
N GLN A 204 -4.73 -15.49 -10.15
CA GLN A 204 -4.78 -15.91 -8.74
C GLN A 204 -4.38 -14.77 -7.79
N LEU A 205 -3.32 -14.01 -8.13
CA LEU A 205 -2.93 -12.84 -7.37
C LEU A 205 -4.01 -11.75 -7.38
N LEU A 206 -4.62 -11.47 -8.52
CA LEU A 206 -5.72 -10.49 -8.61
C LEU A 206 -6.92 -10.92 -7.76
N PHE A 207 -7.27 -12.22 -7.76
CA PHE A 207 -8.29 -12.74 -6.86
C PHE A 207 -7.89 -12.61 -5.38
N ALA A 208 -6.61 -12.79 -5.04
CA ALA A 208 -6.12 -12.55 -3.69
C ALA A 208 -6.26 -11.08 -3.28
N PHE A 209 -5.90 -10.13 -4.16
CA PHE A 209 -6.11 -8.69 -3.93
C PHE A 209 -7.59 -8.37 -3.72
N PHE A 210 -8.46 -8.89 -4.58
CA PHE A 210 -9.90 -8.68 -4.48
C PHE A 210 -10.47 -9.27 -3.20
N GLY A 211 -10.16 -10.53 -2.88
CA GLY A 211 -10.62 -11.22 -1.67
C GLY A 211 -10.16 -10.53 -0.39
N LEU A 212 -8.86 -10.13 -0.33
CA LEU A 212 -8.35 -9.36 0.79
C LEU A 212 -9.00 -7.97 0.88
N GLY A 213 -9.26 -7.33 -0.26
CA GLY A 213 -10.00 -6.07 -0.33
C GLY A 213 -11.40 -6.20 0.26
N LEU A 214 -12.14 -7.24 -0.09
CA LEU A 214 -13.46 -7.54 0.48
C LEU A 214 -13.38 -7.81 1.99
N LEU A 215 -12.35 -8.52 2.46
CA LEU A 215 -12.12 -8.76 3.88
C LEU A 215 -11.90 -7.45 4.65
N PHE A 216 -11.08 -6.55 4.11
CA PHE A 216 -10.85 -5.23 4.72
C PHE A 216 -12.14 -4.41 4.79
N ILE A 217 -12.97 -4.41 3.75
CA ILE A 217 -14.29 -3.77 3.76
C ILE A 217 -15.23 -4.42 4.79
N ALA A 218 -15.22 -5.73 4.90
CA ALA A 218 -16.02 -6.44 5.88
C ALA A 218 -15.61 -6.07 7.32
N ILE A 219 -14.30 -6.00 7.61
CA ILE A 219 -13.77 -5.54 8.89
C ILE A 219 -14.16 -4.08 9.15
N ASP A 220 -14.01 -3.18 8.17
CA ASP A 220 -14.43 -1.78 8.25
C ASP A 220 -15.89 -1.64 8.68
N ARG A 221 -16.75 -2.49 8.14
CA ARG A 221 -18.19 -2.45 8.41
C ARG A 221 -18.61 -3.15 9.71
N TRP A 222 -17.82 -4.12 10.17
CA TRP A 222 -18.16 -4.87 11.40
C TRP A 222 -17.83 -4.07 12.66
N THR A 223 -16.70 -3.39 12.70
CA THR A 223 -16.21 -2.70 13.89
C THR A 223 -17.15 -1.62 14.43
N THR A 224 -18.06 -1.10 13.61
CA THR A 224 -19.05 -0.08 14.04
C THR A 224 -20.34 -0.65 14.63
N ARG A 225 -20.66 -1.92 14.39
CA ARG A 225 -21.87 -2.54 14.97
C ARG A 225 -21.74 -2.83 16.47
N SER A 226 -20.53 -2.74 17.03
CA SER A 226 -20.22 -3.08 18.42
C SER A 226 -20.26 -1.90 19.39
N SER A 227 -20.55 -0.68 18.93
CA SER A 227 -20.74 0.47 19.83
C SER A 227 -22.17 0.43 20.39
N PRO A 228 -22.36 0.23 21.70
CA PRO A 228 -23.69 0.32 22.29
C PRO A 228 -24.26 1.72 22.08
N ILE A 229 -25.47 1.82 21.59
CA ILE A 229 -26.25 3.07 21.64
C ILE A 229 -26.29 3.48 23.12
N PRO A 230 -25.80 4.67 23.50
CA PRO A 230 -25.98 5.11 24.87
C PRO A 230 -27.48 5.20 25.13
N ALA A 231 -27.96 4.35 26.04
CA ALA A 231 -29.30 4.41 26.59
C ALA A 231 -29.37 5.67 27.47
N SER A 232 -29.65 6.81 26.86
CA SER A 232 -30.02 8.02 27.59
C SER A 232 -30.91 8.84 26.68
N VAL A 233 -32.20 8.61 26.77
CA VAL A 233 -33.30 9.57 26.96
C VAL A 233 -34.57 8.70 27.05
N ALA A 234 -34.92 8.33 28.28
CA ALA A 234 -36.28 8.02 28.70
C ALA A 234 -36.62 9.01 29.82
#